data_fa7e18002ce35084bdf32d35c922c740
#
_entry.id   fa7e18002ce35084bdf32d35c922c740
#
_cell.length_a   1.000
_cell.length_b   1.000
_cell.length_c   1.000
_cell.angle_alpha   90.00
_cell.angle_beta   90.00
_cell.angle_gamma   90.00
#
_symmetry.space_group_name_H-M   'P 1'
#
loop_
_entity.id
_entity.type
_entity.pdbx_description
1 polymer ?
#
loop_
_entity_poly.entity_id
_entity_poly.type
_entity_poly.pdbx_seq_one_letter_code
_entity_poly.pdbx_strand_id
1 'polypeptide(L)'
;MRFKKIICLLLILSALVSLCACSSSEADGRFIVSAIGADSDGEQIILSVQTIEIGEGDFDEPPEVKVLTSSAKSPEGALKKLKAKSIKPLNFDHCAVMLCSSELTAEQFIKMRELCMQRKDINLAITVCVTENCRRILETEKSTGFSSGYDVAVLIESYMKQNGKKFKCKFYEIAKSDDIVLPFITYKDETLCISGTAEIKTKRM
;
A
#
# COMPACT_ATOMS: atom_id res chain seq x y z
N MET A 1 38.34 1.37 46.09
CA MET A 1 36.84 1.32 46.13
C MET A 1 36.12 2.46 45.39
N ARG A 2 36.62 3.71 45.44
CA ARG A 2 35.98 4.89 44.76
C ARG A 2 35.95 4.78 43.24
N PHE A 3 37.01 4.29 42.61
CA PHE A 3 37.15 4.20 41.16
C PHE A 3 36.13 3.24 40.53
N LYS A 4 35.85 2.08 41.16
CA LYS A 4 34.79 1.14 40.68
C LYS A 4 33.39 1.74 40.75
N LYS A 5 33.12 2.56 41.79
CA LYS A 5 31.81 3.26 41.92
C LYS A 5 31.62 4.30 40.83
N ILE A 6 32.66 5.01 40.41
CA ILE A 6 32.63 6.01 39.35
C ILE A 6 32.37 5.34 38.00
N ILE A 7 33.01 4.18 37.71
CA ILE A 7 32.77 3.41 36.48
C ILE A 7 31.33 2.90 36.41
N CYS A 8 30.81 2.35 37.51
CA CYS A 8 29.40 1.92 37.56
C CYS A 8 28.42 3.08 37.32
N LEU A 9 28.69 4.24 37.89
CA LEU A 9 27.86 5.43 37.70
C LEU A 9 27.86 5.90 36.25
N LEU A 10 29.04 5.92 35.59
CA LEU A 10 29.15 6.24 34.17
C LEU A 10 28.43 5.26 33.25
N LEU A 11 28.50 3.95 33.56
CA LEU A 11 27.77 2.93 32.80
C LEU A 11 26.25 3.07 32.96
N ILE A 12 25.77 3.37 34.17
CA ILE A 12 24.32 3.61 34.40
C ILE A 12 23.86 4.87 33.64
N LEU A 13 24.66 5.93 33.70
CA LEU A 13 24.35 7.18 33.00
C LEU A 13 24.32 6.99 31.48
N SER A 14 25.26 6.22 30.90
CA SER A 14 25.27 5.90 29.47
C SER A 14 24.08 5.04 29.06
N ALA A 15 23.64 4.09 29.88
CA ALA A 15 22.47 3.29 29.66
C ALA A 15 21.18 4.12 29.70
N LEU A 16 21.08 5.08 30.63
CA LEU A 16 19.92 6.00 30.71
C LEU A 16 19.84 6.93 29.49
N VAL A 17 20.97 7.44 29.00
CA VAL A 17 20.98 8.25 27.76
C VAL A 17 20.56 7.45 26.54
N SER A 18 20.95 6.16 26.46
CA SER A 18 20.55 5.28 25.37
C SER A 18 19.04 4.97 25.34
N LEU A 19 18.40 4.95 26.50
CA LEU A 19 16.94 4.73 26.62
C LEU A 19 16.12 5.96 26.21
N CYS A 20 16.67 7.16 26.29
CA CYS A 20 16.00 8.38 25.85
C CYS A 20 16.08 8.61 24.31
N ALA A 21 16.87 7.83 23.57
CA ALA A 21 17.06 7.98 22.13
C ALA A 21 15.91 7.39 21.27
N CYS A 22 14.98 6.65 21.87
CA CYS A 22 13.75 6.24 21.18
C CYS A 22 12.71 7.38 21.23
N SER A 23 12.88 8.38 20.37
CA SER A 23 11.85 9.38 20.17
C SER A 23 10.79 8.81 19.22
N SER A 24 9.59 8.61 19.74
CA SER A 24 8.40 8.17 19.00
C SER A 24 7.86 9.23 18.01
N SER A 25 8.57 10.33 17.81
CA SER A 25 8.12 11.49 17.03
C SER A 25 8.14 11.31 15.50
N GLU A 26 8.58 10.16 14.96
CA GLU A 26 8.60 9.94 13.51
C GLU A 26 7.26 9.50 12.90
N ALA A 27 6.32 8.97 13.68
CA ALA A 27 5.02 8.51 13.18
C ALA A 27 4.04 9.68 12.93
N ASP A 28 4.08 10.72 13.75
CA ASP A 28 3.08 11.80 13.77
C ASP A 28 3.15 12.79 12.59
N GLY A 29 4.20 12.71 11.77
CA GLY A 29 4.41 13.62 10.65
C GLY A 29 4.16 13.05 9.26
N ARG A 30 3.63 11.82 9.11
CA ARG A 30 3.53 11.12 7.81
C ARG A 30 2.11 10.64 7.54
N PHE A 31 1.71 10.64 6.27
CA PHE A 31 0.52 9.90 5.85
C PHE A 31 0.85 8.43 5.66
N ILE A 32 0.10 7.55 6.31
CA ILE A 32 0.20 6.09 6.12
C ILE A 32 -0.55 5.74 4.85
N VAL A 33 0.14 5.18 3.86
CA VAL A 33 -0.48 4.67 2.64
C VAL A 33 -1.01 3.27 2.89
N SER A 34 -2.33 3.10 2.81
CA SER A 34 -3.01 1.80 2.97
C SER A 34 -3.15 1.03 1.67
N ALA A 35 -3.26 1.75 0.55
CA ALA A 35 -3.44 1.14 -0.77
C ALA A 35 -2.86 2.02 -1.89
N ILE A 36 -2.47 1.35 -2.98
CA ILE A 36 -2.06 1.96 -4.23
C ILE A 36 -3.00 1.48 -5.32
N GLY A 37 -3.50 2.39 -6.16
CA GLY A 37 -4.27 2.09 -7.36
C GLY A 37 -3.56 2.63 -8.60
N ALA A 38 -3.52 1.82 -9.66
CA ALA A 38 -3.00 2.21 -10.95
C ALA A 38 -4.08 2.03 -12.01
N ASP A 39 -4.58 3.14 -12.54
CA ASP A 39 -5.51 3.21 -13.68
C ASP A 39 -4.77 3.70 -14.93
N SER A 40 -5.40 3.60 -16.09
CA SER A 40 -4.88 4.10 -17.37
C SER A 40 -5.96 4.89 -18.11
N ASP A 41 -5.55 5.97 -18.80
CA ASP A 41 -6.37 6.65 -19.81
C ASP A 41 -5.92 6.32 -21.26
N GLY A 42 -5.09 5.27 -21.40
CA GLY A 42 -4.47 4.83 -22.65
C GLY A 42 -3.06 5.39 -22.83
N GLU A 43 -2.81 6.67 -22.56
CA GLU A 43 -1.51 7.31 -22.72
C GLU A 43 -0.75 7.46 -21.41
N GLN A 44 -1.46 7.74 -20.33
CA GLN A 44 -0.88 7.99 -19.01
C GLN A 44 -1.31 6.93 -18.01
N ILE A 45 -0.47 6.74 -17.03
CA ILE A 45 -0.79 5.99 -15.83
C ILE A 45 -1.34 6.99 -14.81
N ILE A 46 -2.52 6.70 -14.30
CA ILE A 46 -3.17 7.45 -13.23
C ILE A 46 -2.91 6.70 -11.94
N LEU A 47 -2.07 7.27 -11.08
CA LEU A 47 -1.72 6.68 -9.79
C LEU A 47 -2.56 7.32 -8.70
N SER A 48 -3.28 6.48 -7.96
CA SER A 48 -4.05 6.86 -6.78
C SER A 48 -3.46 6.20 -5.54
N VAL A 49 -3.33 6.94 -4.45
CA VAL A 49 -2.96 6.36 -3.15
C VAL A 49 -4.00 6.71 -2.12
N GLN A 50 -4.42 5.72 -1.36
CA GLN A 50 -5.27 5.92 -0.20
C GLN A 50 -4.40 6.12 1.02
N THR A 51 -4.58 7.24 1.71
CA THR A 51 -3.84 7.61 2.90
C THR A 51 -4.72 7.60 4.13
N ILE A 52 -4.14 7.20 5.24
CA ILE A 52 -4.76 7.24 6.56
C ILE A 52 -3.99 8.27 7.38
N GLU A 53 -4.71 9.20 7.98
CA GLU A 53 -4.18 10.12 8.97
C GLU A 53 -4.66 9.70 10.34
N ILE A 54 -3.72 9.36 11.23
CA ILE A 54 -4.01 9.10 12.63
C ILE A 54 -3.98 10.45 13.33
N GLY A 55 -5.12 10.91 13.82
CA GLY A 55 -5.22 12.20 14.55
C GLY A 55 -4.44 12.15 15.87
N GLU A 56 -3.90 13.31 16.26
CA GLU A 56 -3.40 13.56 17.62
C GLU A 56 -4.62 13.78 18.56
N GLY A 57 -5.33 12.73 18.88
CA GLY A 57 -6.55 12.89 19.67
C GLY A 57 -7.13 11.59 20.16
N ASP A 58 -8.37 11.63 20.60
CA ASP A 58 -9.09 10.48 21.12
C ASP A 58 -9.07 9.31 20.12
N PHE A 59 -8.61 8.16 20.59
CA PHE A 59 -8.61 6.89 19.84
C PHE A 59 -10.03 6.44 19.43
N ASP A 60 -11.06 7.17 19.85
CA ASP A 60 -12.47 6.90 19.56
C ASP A 60 -12.93 7.51 18.22
N GLU A 61 -12.17 8.41 17.61
CA GLU A 61 -12.50 8.94 16.28
C GLU A 61 -11.94 8.04 15.16
N PRO A 62 -12.76 7.68 14.15
CA PRO A 62 -12.27 6.91 13.03
C PRO A 62 -11.20 7.71 12.27
N PRO A 63 -10.13 7.06 11.81
CA PRO A 63 -9.04 7.73 11.11
C PRO A 63 -9.54 8.41 9.84
N GLU A 64 -9.04 9.60 9.56
CA GLU A 64 -9.35 10.31 8.32
C GLU A 64 -8.66 9.60 7.14
N VAL A 65 -9.47 9.27 6.13
CA VAL A 65 -8.98 8.60 4.92
C VAL A 65 -9.14 9.54 3.73
N LYS A 66 -8.05 9.73 2.99
CA LYS A 66 -8.00 10.57 1.79
C LYS A 66 -7.44 9.78 0.61
N VAL A 67 -7.92 10.07 -0.60
CA VAL A 67 -7.36 9.54 -1.84
C VAL A 67 -6.66 10.67 -2.59
N LEU A 68 -5.36 10.51 -2.79
CA LEU A 68 -4.54 11.43 -3.59
C LEU A 68 -4.33 10.81 -4.96
N THR A 69 -4.50 11.61 -6.02
CA THR A 69 -4.38 11.13 -7.40
C THR A 69 -3.47 12.03 -8.23
N SER A 70 -2.68 11.43 -9.10
CA SER A 70 -1.91 12.14 -10.13
C SER A 70 -1.69 11.26 -11.35
N SER A 71 -1.37 11.88 -12.49
CA SER A 71 -1.11 11.17 -13.74
C SER A 71 0.22 11.57 -14.38
N ALA A 72 0.85 10.62 -15.07
CA ALA A 72 2.04 10.83 -15.89
C ALA A 72 2.21 9.67 -16.89
N LYS A 73 3.14 9.83 -17.84
CA LYS A 73 3.52 8.77 -18.79
C LYS A 73 4.23 7.58 -18.14
N SER A 74 4.74 7.74 -16.91
CA SER A 74 5.34 6.64 -16.14
C SER A 74 4.87 6.64 -14.69
N PRO A 75 4.89 5.48 -14.02
CA PRO A 75 4.52 5.37 -12.60
C PRO A 75 5.40 6.24 -11.69
N GLU A 76 6.70 6.32 -11.96
CA GLU A 76 7.64 7.15 -11.21
C GLU A 76 7.29 8.63 -11.33
N GLY A 77 6.94 9.06 -12.55
CA GLY A 77 6.50 10.44 -12.82
C GLY A 77 5.20 10.77 -12.09
N ALA A 78 4.23 9.85 -12.11
CA ALA A 78 2.99 9.99 -11.36
C ALA A 78 3.25 10.04 -9.86
N LEU A 79 4.07 9.13 -9.32
CA LEU A 79 4.43 9.12 -7.90
C LEU A 79 5.17 10.40 -7.46
N LYS A 80 6.06 10.93 -8.31
CA LYS A 80 6.75 12.19 -8.04
C LYS A 80 5.76 13.36 -7.93
N LYS A 81 4.78 13.43 -8.83
CA LYS A 81 3.72 14.45 -8.79
C LYS A 81 2.82 14.25 -7.55
N LEU A 82 2.50 13.01 -7.18
CA LEU A 82 1.74 12.68 -5.97
C LEU A 82 2.44 13.20 -4.71
N LYS A 83 3.73 12.88 -4.57
CA LYS A 83 4.54 13.35 -3.43
C LYS A 83 4.63 14.89 -3.38
N ALA A 84 4.68 15.56 -4.53
CA ALA A 84 4.70 17.03 -4.58
C ALA A 84 3.35 17.67 -4.18
N LYS A 85 2.23 16.96 -4.36
CA LYS A 85 0.90 17.41 -3.93
C LYS A 85 0.58 17.10 -2.47
N SER A 86 1.27 16.12 -1.90
CA SER A 86 1.05 15.70 -0.52
C SER A 86 1.63 16.72 0.46
N ILE A 87 0.82 17.14 1.43
CA ILE A 87 1.25 18.07 2.49
C ILE A 87 2.15 17.40 3.54
N LYS A 88 2.09 16.07 3.65
CA LYS A 88 2.93 15.24 4.53
C LYS A 88 3.65 14.18 3.70
N PRO A 89 4.84 13.71 4.11
CA PRO A 89 5.50 12.57 3.47
C PRO A 89 4.62 11.33 3.44
N LEU A 90 4.64 10.58 2.32
CA LEU A 90 3.89 9.33 2.16
C LEU A 90 4.74 8.15 2.64
N ASN A 91 4.22 7.40 3.61
CA ASN A 91 4.82 6.16 4.12
C ASN A 91 4.07 4.95 3.52
N PHE A 92 4.78 4.09 2.79
CA PHE A 92 4.24 2.92 2.10
C PHE A 92 4.46 1.60 2.86
N ASP A 93 5.12 1.60 4.02
CA ASP A 93 5.46 0.38 4.77
C ASP A 93 4.22 -0.43 5.17
N HIS A 94 3.09 0.24 5.34
CA HIS A 94 1.80 -0.35 5.71
C HIS A 94 0.83 -0.54 4.55
N CYS A 95 1.30 -0.42 3.30
CA CYS A 95 0.47 -0.65 2.14
C CYS A 95 -0.01 -2.11 2.09
N ALA A 96 -1.32 -2.34 2.16
CA ALA A 96 -1.92 -3.66 2.20
C ALA A 96 -2.22 -4.23 0.81
N VAL A 97 -2.58 -3.35 -0.15
CA VAL A 97 -3.03 -3.77 -1.47
C VAL A 97 -2.53 -2.84 -2.58
N MET A 98 -2.23 -3.44 -3.74
CA MET A 98 -2.05 -2.76 -5.01
C MET A 98 -3.16 -3.19 -5.95
N LEU A 99 -4.00 -2.23 -6.35
CA LEU A 99 -5.05 -2.37 -7.34
C LEU A 99 -4.49 -2.01 -8.72
N CYS A 100 -4.73 -2.86 -9.70
CA CYS A 100 -4.39 -2.61 -11.10
C CYS A 100 -5.68 -2.56 -11.92
N SER A 101 -5.86 -1.51 -12.71
CA SER A 101 -6.99 -1.46 -13.64
C SER A 101 -6.83 -2.50 -14.74
N SER A 102 -7.96 -3.10 -15.17
CA SER A 102 -8.03 -3.95 -16.37
C SER A 102 -7.65 -3.22 -17.66
N GLU A 103 -7.66 -1.88 -17.65
CA GLU A 103 -7.26 -1.02 -18.77
C GLU A 103 -5.75 -0.82 -18.88
N LEU A 104 -4.97 -1.27 -17.89
CA LEU A 104 -3.52 -1.20 -17.97
C LEU A 104 -3.00 -2.12 -19.08
N THR A 105 -2.18 -1.56 -19.97
CA THR A 105 -1.43 -2.39 -20.92
C THR A 105 -0.39 -3.25 -20.19
N ALA A 106 0.04 -4.33 -20.82
CA ALA A 106 1.12 -5.17 -20.27
C ALA A 106 2.39 -4.37 -19.96
N GLU A 107 2.73 -3.39 -20.82
CA GLU A 107 3.89 -2.51 -20.61
C GLU A 107 3.70 -1.62 -19.38
N GLN A 108 2.52 -1.03 -19.19
CA GLN A 108 2.21 -0.21 -18.02
C GLN A 108 2.23 -1.03 -16.73
N PHE A 109 1.71 -2.26 -16.77
CA PHE A 109 1.79 -3.18 -15.63
C PHE A 109 3.25 -3.53 -15.28
N ILE A 110 4.10 -3.81 -16.29
CA ILE A 110 5.53 -4.08 -16.08
C ILE A 110 6.20 -2.87 -15.40
N LYS A 111 5.95 -1.64 -15.87
CA LYS A 111 6.48 -0.41 -15.26
C LYS A 111 6.03 -0.24 -13.81
N MET A 112 4.74 -0.55 -13.51
CA MET A 112 4.25 -0.54 -12.12
C MET A 112 4.98 -1.57 -11.26
N ARG A 113 5.19 -2.77 -11.78
CA ARG A 113 5.94 -3.82 -11.10
C ARG A 113 7.38 -3.39 -10.83
N GLU A 114 8.06 -2.80 -11.80
CA GLU A 114 9.42 -2.27 -11.66
C GLU A 114 9.51 -1.17 -10.60
N LEU A 115 8.57 -0.23 -10.60
CA LEU A 115 8.48 0.79 -9.55
C LEU A 115 8.42 0.16 -8.16
N CYS A 116 7.56 -0.83 -7.94
CA CYS A 116 7.44 -1.50 -6.64
C CYS A 116 8.72 -2.25 -6.26
N MET A 117 9.39 -2.91 -7.21
CA MET A 117 10.64 -3.63 -6.96
C MET A 117 11.82 -2.71 -6.61
N GLN A 118 11.85 -1.50 -7.14
CA GLN A 118 12.93 -0.54 -6.88
C GLN A 118 12.77 0.18 -5.53
N ARG A 119 11.58 0.16 -4.96
CA ARG A 119 11.28 0.85 -3.71
C ARG A 119 11.52 -0.06 -2.51
N LYS A 120 12.30 0.46 -1.55
CA LYS A 120 12.58 -0.25 -0.28
C LYS A 120 11.48 -0.08 0.77
N ASP A 121 10.63 0.94 0.59
CA ASP A 121 9.54 1.31 1.49
C ASP A 121 8.19 0.69 1.09
N ILE A 122 8.15 -0.19 0.09
CA ILE A 122 6.98 -1.01 -0.25
C ILE A 122 7.24 -2.44 0.21
N ASN A 123 6.38 -2.95 1.08
CA ASN A 123 6.44 -4.35 1.49
C ASN A 123 6.06 -5.26 0.31
N LEU A 124 6.96 -6.15 -0.08
CA LEU A 124 6.71 -7.09 -1.18
C LEU A 124 5.63 -8.15 -0.87
N ALA A 125 5.13 -8.21 0.36
CA ALA A 125 3.99 -9.05 0.74
C ALA A 125 2.62 -8.40 0.50
N ILE A 126 2.56 -7.20 -0.12
CA ILE A 126 1.30 -6.56 -0.51
C ILE A 126 0.48 -7.49 -1.40
N THR A 127 -0.84 -7.44 -1.24
CA THR A 127 -1.77 -8.17 -2.10
C THR A 127 -1.97 -7.41 -3.40
N VAL A 128 -1.94 -8.10 -4.54
CA VAL A 128 -2.19 -7.51 -5.86
C VAL A 128 -3.49 -8.06 -6.42
N CYS A 129 -4.33 -7.19 -6.96
CA CYS A 129 -5.59 -7.57 -7.60
C CYS A 129 -5.93 -6.64 -8.77
N VAL A 130 -6.91 -7.03 -9.55
CA VAL A 130 -7.41 -6.28 -10.70
C VAL A 130 -8.80 -5.75 -10.44
N THR A 131 -9.11 -4.59 -10.99
CA THR A 131 -10.46 -3.98 -10.97
C THR A 131 -10.68 -3.16 -12.24
N GLU A 132 -11.91 -2.74 -12.50
CA GLU A 132 -12.20 -1.82 -13.61
C GLU A 132 -11.70 -0.39 -13.32
N ASN A 133 -11.83 0.07 -12.08
CA ASN A 133 -11.50 1.44 -11.68
C ASN A 133 -10.96 1.44 -10.25
N CYS A 134 -9.65 1.60 -10.13
CA CYS A 134 -8.96 1.58 -8.85
C CYS A 134 -9.41 2.72 -7.94
N ARG A 135 -9.51 3.94 -8.51
CA ARG A 135 -9.90 5.11 -7.74
C ARG A 135 -11.27 4.93 -7.11
N ARG A 136 -12.25 4.39 -7.85
CA ARG A 136 -13.60 4.14 -7.34
C ARG A 136 -13.57 3.19 -6.14
N ILE A 137 -12.76 2.11 -6.20
CA ILE A 137 -12.59 1.18 -5.07
C ILE A 137 -12.00 1.90 -3.85
N LEU A 138 -10.97 2.73 -4.05
CA LEU A 138 -10.30 3.45 -2.96
C LEU A 138 -11.17 4.53 -2.31
N GLU A 139 -12.11 5.11 -3.07
CA GLU A 139 -13.07 6.13 -2.59
C GLU A 139 -14.35 5.52 -2.00
N THR A 140 -14.51 4.18 -2.02
CA THR A 140 -15.68 3.50 -1.47
C THR A 140 -15.74 3.63 0.06
N GLU A 141 -16.94 3.65 0.61
CA GLU A 141 -17.13 3.61 2.05
C GLU A 141 -16.54 2.34 2.68
N LYS A 142 -16.05 2.48 3.88
CA LYS A 142 -15.30 1.46 4.60
C LYS A 142 -16.24 0.51 5.31
N SER A 143 -16.10 -0.79 5.09
CA SER A 143 -16.86 -1.80 5.85
C SER A 143 -16.20 -2.13 7.19
N THR A 144 -14.86 -2.09 7.27
CA THR A 144 -14.10 -2.38 8.51
C THR A 144 -13.85 -1.14 9.37
N GLY A 145 -14.21 0.06 8.89
CA GLY A 145 -13.93 1.33 9.58
C GLY A 145 -12.50 1.87 9.39
N PHE A 146 -11.58 1.12 8.76
CA PHE A 146 -10.20 1.57 8.53
C PHE A 146 -10.01 2.18 7.14
N SER A 147 -10.04 1.36 6.10
CA SER A 147 -9.89 1.81 4.72
C SER A 147 -10.34 0.73 3.74
N SER A 148 -10.83 1.14 2.57
CA SER A 148 -11.21 0.20 1.50
C SER A 148 -10.03 -0.63 1.00
N GLY A 149 -8.81 -0.12 1.09
CA GLY A 149 -7.62 -0.91 0.76
C GLY A 149 -7.41 -2.11 1.67
N TYR A 150 -7.62 -1.95 2.97
CA TYR A 150 -7.61 -3.08 3.92
C TYR A 150 -8.78 -4.00 3.68
N ASP A 151 -9.98 -3.48 3.41
CA ASP A 151 -11.17 -4.28 3.11
C ASP A 151 -10.95 -5.22 1.92
N VAL A 152 -10.32 -4.74 0.84
CA VAL A 152 -9.95 -5.57 -0.31
C VAL A 152 -8.98 -6.68 0.08
N ALA A 153 -7.95 -6.38 0.85
CA ALA A 153 -6.97 -7.39 1.28
C ALA A 153 -7.63 -8.49 2.13
N VAL A 154 -8.47 -8.10 3.09
CA VAL A 154 -9.24 -9.02 3.95
C VAL A 154 -10.24 -9.84 3.15
N LEU A 155 -10.93 -9.24 2.18
CA LEU A 155 -11.86 -9.93 1.29
C LEU A 155 -11.16 -11.07 0.53
N ILE A 156 -9.99 -10.79 -0.07
CA ILE A 156 -9.23 -11.81 -0.82
C ILE A 156 -8.78 -12.95 0.10
N GLU A 157 -8.27 -12.64 1.29
CA GLU A 157 -7.82 -13.66 2.25
C GLU A 157 -9.00 -14.52 2.75
N SER A 158 -10.13 -13.90 3.05
CA SER A 158 -11.34 -14.59 3.50
C SER A 158 -11.90 -15.49 2.41
N TYR A 159 -11.94 -15.01 1.17
CA TYR A 159 -12.36 -15.78 0.02
C TYR A 159 -11.49 -17.02 -0.21
N MET A 160 -10.15 -16.88 -0.11
CA MET A 160 -9.23 -17.99 -0.24
C MET A 160 -9.45 -19.05 0.84
N LYS A 161 -9.67 -18.63 2.08
CA LYS A 161 -9.96 -19.54 3.22
C LYS A 161 -11.26 -20.32 3.01
N GLN A 162 -12.34 -19.62 2.65
CA GLN A 162 -13.67 -20.20 2.51
C GLN A 162 -13.79 -21.16 1.33
N ASN A 163 -13.12 -20.86 0.23
CA ASN A 163 -13.27 -21.63 -1.01
C ASN A 163 -12.11 -22.59 -1.29
N GLY A 164 -11.14 -22.70 -0.39
CA GLY A 164 -9.94 -23.52 -0.59
C GLY A 164 -9.08 -23.09 -1.80
N LYS A 165 -9.39 -21.94 -2.40
CA LYS A 165 -8.64 -21.40 -3.54
C LYS A 165 -7.42 -20.63 -3.06
N LYS A 166 -6.31 -20.83 -3.74
CA LYS A 166 -5.08 -20.07 -3.51
C LYS A 166 -4.78 -19.23 -4.75
N PHE A 167 -4.92 -17.92 -4.64
CA PHE A 167 -4.37 -16.99 -5.62
C PHE A 167 -2.89 -16.77 -5.33
N LYS A 168 -2.06 -16.78 -6.35
CA LYS A 168 -0.70 -16.24 -6.27
C LYS A 168 -0.79 -14.73 -6.49
N CYS A 169 -1.19 -14.01 -5.45
CA CYS A 169 -1.49 -12.58 -5.53
C CYS A 169 -0.64 -11.72 -4.59
N LYS A 170 0.29 -12.31 -3.86
CA LYS A 170 1.28 -11.51 -3.15
C LYS A 170 2.32 -11.01 -4.16
N PHE A 171 2.77 -9.77 -4.03
CA PHE A 171 3.65 -9.15 -5.01
C PHE A 171 4.94 -9.96 -5.24
N TYR A 172 5.55 -10.53 -4.19
CA TYR A 172 6.75 -11.36 -4.32
C TYR A 172 6.51 -12.63 -5.15
N GLU A 173 5.28 -13.15 -5.24
CA GLU A 173 4.93 -14.34 -6.03
C GLU A 173 4.86 -14.01 -7.53
N ILE A 174 4.44 -12.77 -7.86
CA ILE A 174 4.22 -12.34 -9.25
C ILE A 174 5.35 -11.47 -9.80
N ALA A 175 6.28 -11.04 -8.96
CA ALA A 175 7.33 -10.08 -9.32
C ALA A 175 8.18 -10.51 -10.52
N LYS A 176 8.35 -11.81 -10.75
CA LYS A 176 9.14 -12.39 -11.86
C LYS A 176 8.33 -13.30 -12.77
N SER A 177 7.01 -13.36 -12.61
CA SER A 177 6.13 -14.21 -13.42
C SER A 177 5.79 -13.53 -14.75
N ASP A 178 5.74 -14.29 -15.83
CA ASP A 178 5.28 -13.81 -17.14
C ASP A 178 3.78 -14.03 -17.34
N ASP A 179 3.23 -15.08 -16.73
CA ASP A 179 1.80 -15.40 -16.72
C ASP A 179 1.26 -15.20 -15.31
N ILE A 180 0.41 -14.21 -15.14
CA ILE A 180 -0.10 -13.78 -13.84
C ILE A 180 -1.62 -13.89 -13.87
N VAL A 181 -2.19 -14.58 -12.88
CA VAL A 181 -3.63 -14.70 -12.67
C VAL A 181 -3.98 -14.07 -11.34
N LEU A 182 -4.72 -12.98 -11.37
CA LEU A 182 -5.07 -12.18 -10.19
C LEU A 182 -6.58 -12.21 -9.92
N PRO A 183 -7.01 -12.08 -8.66
CA PRO A 183 -8.43 -11.90 -8.34
C PRO A 183 -8.94 -10.59 -8.93
N PHE A 184 -10.13 -10.62 -9.51
CA PHE A 184 -10.82 -9.46 -10.05
C PHE A 184 -11.84 -8.96 -9.04
N ILE A 185 -11.66 -7.72 -8.58
CA ILE A 185 -12.48 -7.08 -7.56
C ILE A 185 -13.47 -6.13 -8.24
N THR A 186 -14.73 -6.22 -7.85
CA THR A 186 -15.78 -5.30 -8.26
C THR A 186 -16.48 -4.70 -7.05
N TYR A 187 -17.04 -3.52 -7.24
CA TYR A 187 -17.95 -2.89 -6.29
C TYR A 187 -19.37 -2.89 -6.88
N LYS A 188 -20.21 -3.73 -6.30
CA LYS A 188 -21.58 -3.93 -6.79
C LYS A 188 -22.53 -4.00 -5.59
N ASP A 189 -23.71 -3.38 -5.75
CA ASP A 189 -24.73 -3.37 -4.69
C ASP A 189 -24.17 -2.95 -3.33
N GLU A 190 -23.38 -1.85 -3.34
CA GLU A 190 -22.71 -1.28 -2.17
C GLU A 190 -21.72 -2.24 -1.46
N THR A 191 -21.30 -3.29 -2.15
CA THR A 191 -20.43 -4.31 -1.56
C THR A 191 -19.22 -4.61 -2.46
N LEU A 192 -18.05 -4.77 -1.84
CA LEU A 192 -16.86 -5.30 -2.50
C LEU A 192 -17.00 -6.82 -2.67
N CYS A 193 -16.78 -7.32 -3.87
CA CYS A 193 -16.82 -8.76 -4.15
C CYS A 193 -15.74 -9.19 -5.14
N ILE A 194 -15.38 -10.48 -5.09
CA ILE A 194 -14.53 -11.12 -6.10
C ILE A 194 -15.45 -11.67 -7.19
N SER A 195 -15.41 -11.07 -8.38
CA SER A 195 -16.25 -11.45 -9.52
C SER A 195 -15.58 -12.47 -10.45
N GLY A 196 -14.30 -12.77 -10.26
CA GLY A 196 -13.55 -13.69 -11.11
C GLY A 196 -12.05 -13.53 -11.00
N THR A 197 -11.36 -13.77 -12.11
CA THR A 197 -9.92 -13.60 -12.25
C THR A 197 -9.58 -12.83 -13.51
N ALA A 198 -8.46 -12.09 -13.51
CA ALA A 198 -7.87 -11.49 -14.69
C ALA A 198 -6.51 -12.14 -14.98
N GLU A 199 -6.26 -12.40 -16.27
CA GLU A 199 -4.95 -12.88 -16.74
C GLU A 199 -4.14 -11.70 -17.29
N ILE A 200 -2.92 -11.56 -16.83
CA ILE A 200 -1.96 -10.57 -17.32
C ILE A 200 -0.75 -11.30 -17.88
N LYS A 201 -0.53 -11.15 -19.19
CA LYS A 201 0.63 -11.71 -19.89
C LYS A 201 1.67 -10.61 -20.08
N THR A 202 2.82 -10.74 -19.41
CA THR A 202 3.89 -9.74 -19.44
C THR A 202 5.02 -10.10 -20.40
N LYS A 203 4.96 -11.28 -21.03
CA LYS A 203 5.94 -11.70 -22.01
C LYS A 203 5.79 -10.83 -23.27
N ARG A 204 6.84 -10.10 -23.65
CA ARG A 204 6.91 -9.46 -24.97
C ARG A 204 6.85 -10.56 -26.02
N MET A 205 5.83 -10.50 -26.90
CA MET A 205 5.83 -11.28 -28.14
C MET A 205 6.98 -10.82 -29.04
#